data_c686c0727e7e2cfc18a5e968616384c6
#
_entry.id   c686c0727e7e2cfc18a5e968616384c6
#
_cell.length_a   1.000
_cell.length_b   1.000
_cell.length_c   1.000
_cell.angle_alpha   90.00
_cell.angle_beta   90.00
_cell.angle_gamma   90.00
#
_symmetry.space_group_name_H-M   'P 1'
#
loop_
_entity.id
_entity.type
_entity.pdbx_description
1 polymer ?
#
loop_
_entity_poly.entity_id
_entity_poly.type
_entity_poly.pdbx_seq_one_letter_code
_entity_poly.pdbx_strand_id
1 'polypeptide(L)'
;MQNLIYWSPFLGNVGTVKSTLNSALAFKKFSKNKYNVKIINVFGEWNNYKNILKKSNIELINLTFTYINFLPKDGFIKSRISYTLIFLISFFPLLRLLKKENNSIFIAHLITSLPLFINSIFKINSKIILRISGYPKLHFVRKKFWQLTTKKVFSVTCPTEELMKKLQEFKILVHPRIKFLPDAIIDINDFLIQKNEKIDLPTKKKFLLSVGRLTKQKNYSYLLDEIQNFLKSNNDYDLIILGDGEDREMIKKKIKDLNMNDRIYILGHKNNPYSYMINASALILSSLWEEVGFVIVEAALSNLLIFSSNCPNGPKEFLENGRAGFLFNTNEKNALKNEIHKISSDNFKKKIFAKKNCLKYTKLRHFRVFSSILTV
;
A
#
# COMPACT_ATOMS: atom_id res chain seq x y z
N MET A 1 -18.44 -6.24 23.80
CA MET A 1 -17.60 -5.83 22.66
C MET A 1 -17.13 -7.06 21.91
N GLN A 2 -17.18 -7.06 20.58
CA GLN A 2 -16.66 -8.16 19.77
C GLN A 2 -15.17 -7.93 19.47
N ASN A 3 -14.35 -8.99 19.54
CA ASN A 3 -12.93 -8.89 19.23
C ASN A 3 -12.74 -8.81 17.70
N LEU A 4 -11.93 -7.82 17.26
CA LEU A 4 -11.50 -7.62 15.89
C LEU A 4 -9.99 -7.77 15.84
N ILE A 5 -9.50 -8.87 15.25
CA ILE A 5 -8.11 -9.30 15.36
C ILE A 5 -7.45 -9.25 13.99
N TYR A 6 -6.33 -8.53 13.89
CA TYR A 6 -5.54 -8.43 12.67
C TYR A 6 -4.33 -9.37 12.71
N TRP A 7 -4.26 -10.24 11.71
CA TRP A 7 -3.09 -11.03 11.36
C TRP A 7 -2.44 -10.41 10.12
N SER A 8 -1.31 -9.77 10.29
CA SER A 8 -0.57 -9.11 9.21
C SER A 8 0.92 -9.10 9.51
N PRO A 9 1.59 -10.27 9.61
CA PRO A 9 3.03 -10.33 9.83
C PRO A 9 3.79 -9.83 8.60
N PHE A 10 4.86 -9.04 8.79
CA PHE A 10 5.64 -8.46 7.72
C PHE A 10 7.15 -8.47 8.01
N LEU A 11 7.96 -8.59 6.95
CA LEU A 11 9.42 -8.57 7.07
C LEU A 11 10.02 -7.20 6.79
N GLY A 12 9.33 -6.35 6.06
CA GLY A 12 9.77 -5.00 5.68
C GLY A 12 8.61 -4.01 5.63
N ASN A 13 8.92 -2.72 5.70
CA ASN A 13 7.91 -1.67 5.63
C ASN A 13 7.35 -1.55 4.20
N VAL A 14 6.12 -2.01 4.03
CA VAL A 14 5.36 -1.93 2.79
C VAL A 14 4.03 -1.20 3.02
N GLY A 15 3.41 -0.69 1.97
CA GLY A 15 2.14 0.04 2.07
C GLY A 15 1.03 -0.73 2.80
N THR A 16 1.02 -2.05 2.69
CA THR A 16 0.08 -2.94 3.39
C THR A 16 0.16 -2.86 4.92
N VAL A 17 1.34 -2.57 5.49
CA VAL A 17 1.50 -2.35 6.94
C VAL A 17 0.74 -1.09 7.35
N LYS A 18 0.94 0.02 6.62
CA LYS A 18 0.22 1.28 6.85
C LYS A 18 -1.29 1.09 6.68
N SER A 19 -1.73 0.33 5.68
CA SER A 19 -3.15 -0.01 5.48
C SER A 19 -3.74 -0.78 6.67
N THR A 20 -3.03 -1.79 7.18
CA THR A 20 -3.48 -2.57 8.34
C THR A 20 -3.58 -1.69 9.59
N LEU A 21 -2.54 -0.90 9.88
CA LEU A 21 -2.53 0.03 11.01
C LEU A 21 -3.70 1.02 10.93
N ASN A 22 -3.86 1.66 9.78
CA ASN A 22 -4.92 2.63 9.55
C ASN A 22 -6.32 2.01 9.63
N SER A 23 -6.48 0.76 9.17
CA SER A 23 -7.73 0.00 9.33
C SER A 23 -8.05 -0.21 10.82
N ALA A 24 -7.09 -0.67 11.61
CA ALA A 24 -7.24 -0.85 13.04
C ALA A 24 -7.60 0.47 13.77
N LEU A 25 -6.87 1.54 13.43
CA LEU A 25 -7.16 2.89 13.96
C LEU A 25 -8.55 3.40 13.56
N ALA A 26 -9.00 3.12 12.33
CA ALA A 26 -10.32 3.50 11.85
C ALA A 26 -11.43 2.81 12.67
N PHE A 27 -11.31 1.50 12.93
CA PHE A 27 -12.26 0.79 13.77
C PHE A 27 -12.27 1.32 15.20
N LYS A 28 -11.09 1.58 15.77
CA LYS A 28 -11.02 2.15 17.11
C LYS A 28 -11.68 3.52 17.22
N LYS A 29 -11.45 4.38 16.20
CA LYS A 29 -11.98 5.76 16.17
C LYS A 29 -13.50 5.81 15.91
N PHE A 30 -14.01 5.00 14.97
CA PHE A 30 -15.37 5.20 14.44
C PHE A 30 -16.40 4.16 14.90
N SER A 31 -15.98 3.06 15.53
CA SER A 31 -16.91 1.98 15.92
C SER A 31 -17.71 2.25 17.21
N LYS A 32 -17.51 3.40 17.89
CA LYS A 32 -18.14 3.72 19.17
C LYS A 32 -18.00 2.60 20.19
N ASN A 33 -16.79 2.05 20.31
CA ASN A 33 -16.45 0.93 21.20
C ASN A 33 -17.18 -0.41 20.93
N LYS A 34 -17.79 -0.56 19.76
CA LYS A 34 -18.41 -1.84 19.35
C LYS A 34 -17.39 -2.97 19.28
N TYR A 35 -16.15 -2.66 18.89
CA TYR A 35 -15.08 -3.64 18.71
C TYR A 35 -13.91 -3.40 19.68
N ASN A 36 -13.39 -4.51 20.23
CA ASN A 36 -12.09 -4.55 20.86
C ASN A 36 -11.04 -4.90 19.81
N VAL A 37 -10.23 -3.92 19.42
CA VAL A 37 -9.29 -4.06 18.29
C VAL A 37 -7.95 -4.58 18.79
N LYS A 38 -7.48 -5.66 18.17
CA LYS A 38 -6.23 -6.33 18.51
C LYS A 38 -5.37 -6.53 17.26
N ILE A 39 -4.04 -6.42 17.41
CA ILE A 39 -3.07 -6.74 16.35
C ILE A 39 -2.14 -7.84 16.87
N ILE A 40 -1.93 -8.86 16.05
CA ILE A 40 -1.00 -9.94 16.38
C ILE A 40 0.41 -9.53 15.97
N ASN A 41 1.31 -9.60 16.93
CA ASN A 41 2.74 -9.41 16.79
C ASN A 41 3.43 -10.77 16.84
N VAL A 42 3.90 -11.28 15.73
CA VAL A 42 4.40 -12.65 15.65
C VAL A 42 5.83 -12.74 16.14
N PHE A 43 6.69 -11.85 15.68
CA PHE A 43 8.14 -11.87 15.96
C PHE A 43 8.72 -10.49 16.32
N GLY A 44 7.86 -9.52 16.66
CA GLY A 44 8.28 -8.17 17.04
C GLY A 44 8.16 -7.14 15.89
N GLU A 45 7.58 -7.51 14.76
CA GLU A 45 7.42 -6.65 13.58
C GLU A 45 6.59 -5.39 13.86
N TRP A 46 5.68 -5.45 14.82
CA TRP A 46 4.86 -4.31 15.25
C TRP A 46 5.47 -3.47 16.37
N ASN A 47 6.69 -3.80 16.84
CA ASN A 47 7.32 -3.10 17.98
C ASN A 47 7.50 -1.60 17.75
N ASN A 48 7.83 -1.17 16.53
CA ASN A 48 7.99 0.25 16.18
C ASN A 48 6.66 1.02 16.25
N TYR A 49 5.54 0.33 16.27
CA TYR A 49 4.19 0.93 16.33
C TYR A 49 3.58 0.89 17.74
N LYS A 50 4.26 0.32 18.75
CA LYS A 50 3.75 0.17 20.12
C LYS A 50 3.18 1.46 20.70
N ASN A 51 3.88 2.58 20.53
CA ASN A 51 3.46 3.87 21.07
C ASN A 51 2.13 4.34 20.46
N ILE A 52 1.95 4.20 19.15
CA ILE A 52 0.71 4.57 18.44
C ILE A 52 -0.43 3.64 18.87
N LEU A 53 -0.16 2.32 18.95
CA LEU A 53 -1.15 1.34 19.34
C LEU A 53 -1.63 1.56 20.79
N LYS A 54 -0.69 1.80 21.72
CA LYS A 54 -1.01 2.12 23.14
C LYS A 54 -1.83 3.39 23.27
N LYS A 55 -1.42 4.50 22.60
CA LYS A 55 -2.17 5.75 22.59
C LYS A 55 -3.58 5.60 22.04
N SER A 56 -3.76 4.69 21.08
CA SER A 56 -5.05 4.40 20.46
C SER A 56 -5.87 3.32 21.19
N ASN A 57 -5.37 2.79 22.30
CA ASN A 57 -5.99 1.69 23.05
C ASN A 57 -6.28 0.46 22.14
N ILE A 58 -5.30 0.08 21.32
CA ILE A 58 -5.29 -1.12 20.50
C ILE A 58 -4.36 -2.13 21.15
N GLU A 59 -4.89 -3.32 21.44
CA GLU A 59 -4.13 -4.39 22.08
C GLU A 59 -3.13 -5.02 21.12
N LEU A 60 -1.88 -5.16 21.54
CA LEU A 60 -0.85 -5.89 20.81
C LEU A 60 -0.65 -7.27 21.42
N ILE A 61 -1.07 -8.32 20.71
CA ILE A 61 -0.93 -9.70 21.13
C ILE A 61 0.42 -10.24 20.66
N ASN A 62 1.34 -10.47 21.59
CA ASN A 62 2.59 -11.16 21.27
C ASN A 62 2.32 -12.67 21.15
N LEU A 63 2.51 -13.22 19.94
CA LEU A 63 2.15 -14.60 19.65
C LEU A 63 3.26 -15.58 20.03
N THR A 64 4.51 -15.22 19.78
CA THR A 64 5.69 -16.03 20.07
C THR A 64 6.69 -15.25 20.93
N PHE A 65 7.74 -15.90 21.38
CA PHE A 65 8.83 -15.23 22.10
C PHE A 65 9.52 -14.22 21.15
N THR A 66 9.45 -12.98 21.53
CA THR A 66 9.65 -11.78 20.75
C THR A 66 11.11 -11.46 20.49
N TYR A 67 11.87 -12.15 19.72
CA TYR A 67 13.11 -11.63 19.15
C TYR A 67 13.67 -12.58 18.10
N ILE A 68 12.99 -12.70 16.97
CA ILE A 68 13.64 -13.30 15.82
C ILE A 68 14.19 -12.16 14.93
N ASN A 69 15.17 -11.42 15.46
CA ASN A 69 15.95 -10.45 14.66
C ASN A 69 16.80 -11.13 13.55
N PHE A 70 16.83 -12.46 13.55
CA PHE A 70 17.62 -13.28 12.62
C PHE A 70 16.88 -13.68 11.35
N LEU A 71 15.61 -13.30 11.18
CA LEU A 71 14.90 -13.64 9.94
C LEU A 71 15.51 -12.85 8.77
N PRO A 72 16.08 -13.52 7.75
CA PRO A 72 16.60 -12.86 6.59
C PRO A 72 15.50 -12.12 5.85
N LYS A 73 15.70 -10.82 5.62
CA LYS A 73 14.66 -9.90 5.09
C LYS A 73 14.78 -9.70 3.58
N ASP A 74 16.00 -9.77 3.04
CA ASP A 74 16.31 -9.38 1.67
C ASP A 74 16.56 -10.59 0.77
N GLY A 75 15.98 -10.55 -0.43
CA GLY A 75 16.15 -11.59 -1.45
C GLY A 75 15.02 -12.63 -1.50
N PHE A 76 14.81 -13.18 -2.71
CA PHE A 76 13.68 -14.06 -3.02
C PHE A 76 13.71 -15.38 -2.23
N ILE A 77 14.88 -16.01 -2.08
CA ILE A 77 15.04 -17.29 -1.36
C ILE A 77 14.96 -17.06 0.14
N LYS A 78 15.66 -16.03 0.65
CA LYS A 78 15.73 -15.71 2.07
C LYS A 78 14.34 -15.37 2.65
N SER A 79 13.53 -14.61 1.93
CA SER A 79 12.17 -14.29 2.37
C SER A 79 11.26 -15.52 2.46
N ARG A 80 11.45 -16.53 1.60
CA ARG A 80 10.69 -17.79 1.66
C ARG A 80 11.03 -18.63 2.88
N ILE A 81 12.31 -18.70 3.23
CA ILE A 81 12.75 -19.37 4.47
C ILE A 81 12.06 -18.70 5.67
N SER A 82 12.07 -17.37 5.72
CA SER A 82 11.39 -16.63 6.79
C SER A 82 9.89 -16.90 6.84
N TYR A 83 9.21 -16.96 5.69
CA TYR A 83 7.77 -17.29 5.66
C TYR A 83 7.48 -18.71 6.13
N THR A 84 8.35 -19.68 5.80
CA THR A 84 8.21 -21.06 6.28
C THR A 84 8.44 -21.14 7.80
N LEU A 85 9.45 -20.44 8.31
CA LEU A 85 9.70 -20.37 9.76
C LEU A 85 8.54 -19.71 10.51
N ILE A 86 8.02 -18.60 10.00
CA ILE A 86 6.82 -17.95 10.57
C ILE A 86 5.66 -18.93 10.60
N PHE A 87 5.43 -19.68 9.52
CA PHE A 87 4.37 -20.68 9.46
C PHE A 87 4.53 -21.76 10.54
N LEU A 88 5.70 -22.34 10.65
CA LEU A 88 5.96 -23.45 11.60
C LEU A 88 5.88 -22.98 13.06
N ILE A 89 6.58 -21.89 13.39
CA ILE A 89 6.65 -21.37 14.76
C ILE A 89 5.29 -20.86 15.23
N SER A 90 4.52 -20.24 14.35
CA SER A 90 3.24 -19.63 14.73
C SER A 90 2.05 -20.60 14.70
N PHE A 91 2.22 -21.82 14.22
CA PHE A 91 1.12 -22.76 14.03
C PHE A 91 0.34 -23.04 15.31
N PHE A 92 0.98 -23.59 16.32
CA PHE A 92 0.33 -23.91 17.60
C PHE A 92 -0.11 -22.68 18.39
N PRO A 93 0.70 -21.61 18.52
CA PRO A 93 0.27 -20.38 19.17
C PRO A 93 -0.96 -19.75 18.51
N LEU A 94 -1.01 -19.69 17.18
CA LEU A 94 -2.15 -19.12 16.45
C LEU A 94 -3.40 -20.02 16.60
N LEU A 95 -3.24 -21.33 16.54
CA LEU A 95 -4.35 -22.28 16.74
C LEU A 95 -4.96 -22.11 18.15
N ARG A 96 -4.12 -22.00 19.20
CA ARG A 96 -4.58 -21.76 20.57
C ARG A 96 -5.32 -20.43 20.69
N LEU A 97 -4.76 -19.37 20.08
CA LEU A 97 -5.39 -18.05 20.07
C LEU A 97 -6.76 -18.09 19.38
N LEU A 98 -6.87 -18.67 18.19
CA LEU A 98 -8.11 -18.76 17.43
C LEU A 98 -9.18 -19.61 18.14
N LYS A 99 -8.79 -20.65 18.86
CA LYS A 99 -9.71 -21.43 19.69
C LYS A 99 -10.19 -20.67 20.93
N LYS A 100 -9.32 -19.83 21.53
CA LYS A 100 -9.66 -18.99 22.70
C LYS A 100 -10.59 -17.82 22.32
N GLU A 101 -10.35 -17.21 21.17
CA GLU A 101 -11.03 -16.00 20.70
C GLU A 101 -12.34 -16.35 19.97
N ASN A 102 -13.28 -16.97 20.69
CA ASN A 102 -14.60 -17.35 20.15
C ASN A 102 -15.39 -16.10 19.68
N ASN A 103 -16.16 -16.26 18.60
CA ASN A 103 -17.01 -15.20 18.00
C ASN A 103 -16.27 -13.94 17.63
N SER A 104 -14.96 -14.02 17.41
CA SER A 104 -14.15 -12.90 16.94
C SER A 104 -14.26 -12.73 15.42
N ILE A 105 -13.86 -11.54 14.95
CA ILE A 105 -13.61 -11.27 13.55
C ILE A 105 -12.10 -11.29 13.37
N PHE A 106 -11.62 -12.17 12.49
CA PHE A 106 -10.20 -12.36 12.26
C PHE A 106 -9.83 -11.96 10.82
N ILE A 107 -8.98 -10.96 10.68
CA ILE A 107 -8.56 -10.41 9.38
C ILE A 107 -7.18 -10.95 9.04
N ALA A 108 -7.11 -11.84 8.04
CA ALA A 108 -5.87 -12.38 7.51
C ALA A 108 -5.40 -11.55 6.32
N HIS A 109 -4.32 -10.76 6.48
CA HIS A 109 -3.85 -9.85 5.46
C HIS A 109 -2.54 -10.33 4.80
N LEU A 110 -1.44 -10.44 5.51
CA LEU A 110 -0.18 -10.96 4.98
C LEU A 110 0.06 -12.38 5.49
N ILE A 111 0.86 -13.16 4.74
CA ILE A 111 1.18 -14.56 5.08
C ILE A 111 -0.11 -15.34 5.44
N THR A 112 -1.10 -15.25 4.54
CA THR A 112 -2.46 -15.76 4.78
C THR A 112 -2.56 -17.28 4.78
N SER A 113 -1.52 -17.99 4.34
CA SER A 113 -1.52 -19.46 4.24
C SER A 113 -1.75 -20.14 5.59
N LEU A 114 -1.15 -19.65 6.67
CA LEU A 114 -1.28 -20.26 7.99
C LEU A 114 -2.71 -20.14 8.56
N PRO A 115 -3.34 -18.96 8.68
CA PRO A 115 -4.71 -18.88 9.18
C PRO A 115 -5.72 -19.60 8.30
N LEU A 116 -5.54 -19.60 6.97
CA LEU A 116 -6.39 -20.36 6.06
C LEU A 116 -6.26 -21.87 6.27
N PHE A 117 -5.03 -22.37 6.44
CA PHE A 117 -4.77 -23.79 6.71
C PHE A 117 -5.42 -24.22 8.03
N ILE A 118 -5.21 -23.46 9.10
CA ILE A 118 -5.83 -23.75 10.41
C ILE A 118 -7.37 -23.77 10.28
N ASN A 119 -7.96 -22.76 9.65
CA ASN A 119 -9.41 -22.67 9.48
C ASN A 119 -10.00 -23.80 8.63
N SER A 120 -9.23 -24.36 7.71
CA SER A 120 -9.70 -25.46 6.86
C SER A 120 -9.78 -26.80 7.63
N ILE A 121 -8.85 -27.03 8.52
CA ILE A 121 -8.70 -28.31 9.24
C ILE A 121 -9.44 -28.30 10.59
N PHE A 122 -9.29 -27.20 11.34
CA PHE A 122 -9.86 -27.11 12.69
C PHE A 122 -11.19 -26.36 12.69
N LYS A 123 -12.06 -26.71 13.62
CA LYS A 123 -13.30 -25.97 13.89
C LYS A 123 -12.94 -24.67 14.60
N ILE A 124 -13.04 -23.55 13.89
CA ILE A 124 -12.81 -22.20 14.40
C ILE A 124 -14.13 -21.43 14.35
N ASN A 125 -14.52 -20.86 15.49
CA ASN A 125 -15.79 -20.13 15.62
C ASN A 125 -15.65 -18.63 15.29
N SER A 126 -14.53 -18.19 14.71
CA SER A 126 -14.30 -16.82 14.31
C SER A 126 -14.67 -16.59 12.86
N LYS A 127 -15.21 -15.40 12.54
CA LYS A 127 -15.44 -14.97 11.14
C LYS A 127 -14.10 -14.60 10.51
N ILE A 128 -13.54 -15.47 9.67
CA ILE A 128 -12.27 -15.20 8.99
C ILE A 128 -12.51 -14.40 7.72
N ILE A 129 -11.87 -13.24 7.63
CA ILE A 129 -11.85 -12.38 6.44
C ILE A 129 -10.46 -12.44 5.82
N LEU A 130 -10.41 -12.86 4.56
CA LEU A 130 -9.19 -12.88 3.78
C LEU A 130 -9.02 -11.54 3.07
N ARG A 131 -7.96 -10.80 3.38
CA ARG A 131 -7.58 -9.58 2.66
C ARG A 131 -6.52 -9.89 1.62
N ILE A 132 -6.82 -9.64 0.35
CA ILE A 132 -5.89 -9.82 -0.77
C ILE A 132 -5.52 -8.41 -1.24
N SER A 133 -4.25 -8.02 -1.08
CA SER A 133 -3.75 -6.67 -1.39
C SER A 133 -2.98 -6.60 -2.69
N GLY A 134 -3.06 -7.55 -3.57
CA GLY A 134 -2.36 -7.49 -4.83
C GLY A 134 -2.65 -8.71 -5.67
N TYR A 135 -2.26 -8.61 -6.94
CA TYR A 135 -2.51 -9.67 -7.89
C TYR A 135 -1.72 -10.94 -7.50
N PRO A 136 -2.38 -12.02 -7.13
CA PRO A 136 -1.68 -13.22 -6.71
C PRO A 136 -1.01 -13.90 -7.90
N LYS A 137 0.27 -14.23 -7.76
CA LYS A 137 0.93 -15.16 -8.69
C LYS A 137 0.31 -16.55 -8.50
N LEU A 138 -0.53 -16.97 -9.45
CA LEU A 138 -1.31 -18.19 -9.36
C LEU A 138 -0.54 -19.37 -9.95
N HIS A 139 0.30 -19.99 -9.14
CA HIS A 139 0.83 -21.32 -9.42
C HIS A 139 -0.23 -22.38 -9.12
N PHE A 140 -0.13 -23.53 -9.76
CA PHE A 140 -1.04 -24.66 -9.56
C PHE A 140 -1.27 -25.00 -8.08
N VAL A 141 -0.19 -25.08 -7.29
CA VAL A 141 -0.25 -25.37 -5.85
C VAL A 141 -1.05 -24.30 -5.09
N ARG A 142 -0.80 -23.01 -5.34
CA ARG A 142 -1.54 -21.92 -4.70
C ARG A 142 -3.02 -21.92 -5.09
N LYS A 143 -3.32 -22.21 -6.36
CA LYS A 143 -4.69 -22.32 -6.85
C LYS A 143 -5.45 -23.42 -6.09
N LYS A 144 -4.90 -24.63 -6.03
CA LYS A 144 -5.48 -25.77 -5.29
C LYS A 144 -5.60 -25.46 -3.79
N PHE A 145 -4.56 -24.89 -3.18
CA PHE A 145 -4.59 -24.49 -1.78
C PHE A 145 -5.75 -23.53 -1.49
N TRP A 146 -5.93 -22.47 -2.29
CA TRP A 146 -7.02 -21.53 -2.10
C TRP A 146 -8.38 -22.17 -2.35
N GLN A 147 -8.55 -22.98 -3.38
CA GLN A 147 -9.79 -23.71 -3.62
C GLN A 147 -10.23 -24.58 -2.44
N LEU A 148 -9.28 -25.18 -1.72
CA LEU A 148 -9.55 -26.01 -0.56
C LEU A 148 -9.81 -25.20 0.71
N THR A 149 -8.98 -24.20 0.97
CA THR A 149 -8.95 -23.50 2.27
C THR A 149 -9.92 -22.33 2.38
N THR A 150 -10.37 -21.75 1.26
CA THR A 150 -11.26 -20.58 1.29
C THR A 150 -12.75 -20.93 1.43
N LYS A 151 -13.12 -22.22 1.40
CA LYS A 151 -14.51 -22.67 1.54
C LYS A 151 -15.19 -22.19 2.82
N LYS A 152 -14.44 -22.08 3.92
CA LYS A 152 -14.94 -21.68 5.24
C LYS A 152 -14.67 -20.20 5.58
N VAL A 153 -14.13 -19.42 4.64
CA VAL A 153 -13.84 -18.00 4.87
C VAL A 153 -15.12 -17.19 4.81
N PHE A 154 -15.34 -16.29 5.77
CA PHE A 154 -16.55 -15.47 5.83
C PHE A 154 -16.65 -14.50 4.66
N SER A 155 -15.56 -13.84 4.30
CA SER A 155 -15.49 -12.92 3.15
C SER A 155 -14.05 -12.78 2.65
N VAL A 156 -13.92 -12.45 1.37
CA VAL A 156 -12.66 -12.06 0.74
C VAL A 156 -12.75 -10.58 0.37
N THR A 157 -11.75 -9.79 0.71
CA THR A 157 -11.72 -8.36 0.40
C THR A 157 -10.49 -7.99 -0.39
N CYS A 158 -10.62 -7.05 -1.33
CA CYS A 158 -9.54 -6.54 -2.17
C CYS A 158 -9.63 -5.02 -2.34
N PRO A 159 -8.50 -4.32 -2.54
CA PRO A 159 -8.41 -2.87 -2.49
C PRO A 159 -8.86 -2.15 -3.76
N THR A 160 -8.99 -2.85 -4.89
CA THR A 160 -9.40 -2.30 -6.19
C THR A 160 -10.54 -3.11 -6.79
N GLU A 161 -11.41 -2.45 -7.55
CA GLU A 161 -12.49 -3.13 -8.27
C GLU A 161 -11.94 -4.01 -9.40
N GLU A 162 -10.84 -3.58 -10.04
CA GLU A 162 -10.16 -4.38 -11.06
C GLU A 162 -9.69 -5.74 -10.50
N LEU A 163 -9.03 -5.73 -9.33
CA LEU A 163 -8.60 -6.96 -8.68
C LEU A 163 -9.79 -7.82 -8.27
N MET A 164 -10.88 -7.20 -7.78
CA MET A 164 -12.11 -7.92 -7.43
C MET A 164 -12.67 -8.67 -8.64
N LYS A 165 -12.84 -8.00 -9.78
CA LYS A 165 -13.32 -8.61 -11.03
C LYS A 165 -12.41 -9.75 -11.47
N LYS A 166 -11.10 -9.55 -11.50
CA LYS A 166 -10.13 -10.60 -11.86
C LYS A 166 -10.21 -11.82 -10.95
N LEU A 167 -10.35 -11.63 -9.63
CA LEU A 167 -10.49 -12.74 -8.69
C LEU A 167 -11.80 -13.52 -8.90
N GLN A 168 -12.88 -12.84 -9.29
CA GLN A 168 -14.16 -13.46 -9.64
C GLN A 168 -14.06 -14.28 -10.93
N GLU A 169 -13.43 -13.73 -11.97
CA GLU A 169 -13.22 -14.38 -13.27
C GLU A 169 -12.42 -15.68 -13.15
N PHE A 170 -11.43 -15.72 -12.30
CA PHE A 170 -10.58 -16.91 -12.13
C PHE A 170 -11.25 -18.10 -11.46
N LYS A 171 -12.44 -17.92 -10.86
CA LYS A 171 -13.16 -18.99 -10.13
C LYS A 171 -12.26 -19.78 -9.15
N ILE A 172 -11.22 -19.12 -8.63
CA ILE A 172 -10.21 -19.76 -7.77
C ILE A 172 -10.66 -19.78 -6.33
N LEU A 173 -11.32 -18.69 -5.94
CA LEU A 173 -11.90 -18.55 -4.61
C LEU A 173 -13.33 -19.11 -4.70
N VAL A 174 -13.56 -20.22 -4.03
CA VAL A 174 -14.87 -20.90 -4.00
C VAL A 174 -15.90 -20.08 -3.21
N HIS A 175 -15.57 -18.84 -2.89
CA HIS A 175 -16.38 -18.00 -2.02
C HIS A 175 -17.15 -16.96 -2.83
N PRO A 176 -18.52 -16.92 -2.76
CA PRO A 176 -19.32 -15.94 -3.50
C PRO A 176 -19.18 -14.51 -2.98
N ARG A 177 -18.46 -14.29 -1.86
CA ARG A 177 -18.39 -13.00 -1.15
C ARG A 177 -17.06 -12.27 -1.34
N ILE A 178 -16.59 -12.15 -2.59
CA ILE A 178 -15.46 -11.26 -2.90
C ILE A 178 -16.00 -9.84 -2.95
N LYS A 179 -15.48 -8.97 -2.09
CA LYS A 179 -15.95 -7.58 -1.91
C LYS A 179 -14.83 -6.58 -2.14
N PHE A 180 -15.17 -5.48 -2.77
CA PHE A 180 -14.31 -4.31 -2.80
C PHE A 180 -14.26 -3.66 -1.40
N LEU A 181 -13.05 -3.44 -0.90
CA LEU A 181 -12.79 -2.72 0.33
C LEU A 181 -11.59 -1.80 0.11
N PRO A 182 -11.79 -0.48 -0.07
CA PRO A 182 -10.69 0.45 -0.29
C PRO A 182 -9.74 0.45 0.91
N ASP A 183 -8.44 0.60 0.66
CA ASP A 183 -7.46 0.73 1.73
C ASP A 183 -7.69 2.02 2.54
N ALA A 184 -7.44 1.97 3.84
CA ALA A 184 -7.43 3.14 4.70
C ALA A 184 -6.10 3.88 4.54
N ILE A 185 -5.98 4.76 3.55
CA ILE A 185 -4.73 5.46 3.22
C ILE A 185 -4.67 6.81 3.92
N ILE A 186 -5.77 7.56 3.90
CA ILE A 186 -5.85 8.96 4.31
C ILE A 186 -6.40 9.09 5.72
N ASP A 187 -5.65 9.78 6.58
CA ASP A 187 -6.19 10.46 7.76
C ASP A 187 -6.22 11.96 7.50
N ILE A 188 -7.41 12.55 7.47
CA ILE A 188 -7.57 13.98 7.17
C ILE A 188 -6.90 14.87 8.23
N ASN A 189 -6.98 14.47 9.52
CA ASN A 189 -6.39 15.24 10.60
C ASN A 189 -4.85 15.24 10.49
N ASP A 190 -4.25 14.07 10.25
CA ASP A 190 -2.81 13.96 10.04
C ASP A 190 -2.37 14.80 8.83
N PHE A 191 -3.13 14.75 7.74
CA PHE A 191 -2.84 15.58 6.56
C PHE A 191 -2.87 17.07 6.88
N LEU A 192 -3.89 17.55 7.59
CA LEU A 192 -4.02 18.98 7.94
C LEU A 192 -2.87 19.48 8.81
N ILE A 193 -2.31 18.63 9.67
CA ILE A 193 -1.14 18.94 10.48
C ILE A 193 0.11 18.92 9.59
N GLN A 194 0.36 17.81 8.90
CA GLN A 194 1.60 17.56 8.18
C GLN A 194 1.80 18.47 6.97
N LYS A 195 0.74 18.87 6.27
CA LYS A 195 0.85 19.74 5.08
C LYS A 195 1.50 21.09 5.36
N ASN A 196 1.46 21.58 6.60
CA ASN A 196 1.99 22.89 6.99
C ASN A 196 3.41 22.82 7.60
N GLU A 197 3.99 21.62 7.72
CA GLU A 197 5.34 21.47 8.21
C GLU A 197 6.33 22.12 7.23
N LYS A 198 7.26 22.91 7.76
CA LYS A 198 8.34 23.50 6.97
C LYS A 198 9.26 22.42 6.43
N ILE A 199 9.63 22.55 5.18
CA ILE A 199 10.59 21.68 4.51
C ILE A 199 11.75 22.51 3.99
N ASP A 200 12.93 21.92 4.03
CA ASP A 200 14.10 22.45 3.36
C ASP A 200 14.18 21.83 1.97
N LEU A 201 14.10 22.69 0.96
CA LEU A 201 14.14 22.28 -0.45
C LEU A 201 15.55 22.52 -1.02
N PRO A 202 16.10 21.57 -1.78
CA PRO A 202 17.41 21.70 -2.41
C PRO A 202 17.42 22.69 -3.58
N THR A 203 16.28 23.21 -3.96
CA THR A 203 16.11 24.12 -5.10
C THR A 203 15.08 25.22 -4.81
N LYS A 204 15.27 26.38 -5.42
CA LYS A 204 14.28 27.48 -5.45
C LYS A 204 13.36 27.42 -6.67
N LYS A 205 13.62 26.50 -7.60
CA LYS A 205 12.83 26.32 -8.81
C LYS A 205 11.53 25.57 -8.52
N LYS A 206 10.61 25.59 -9.46
CA LYS A 206 9.48 24.66 -9.49
C LYS A 206 10.03 23.23 -9.53
N PHE A 207 9.33 22.27 -8.96
CA PHE A 207 9.81 20.92 -9.02
C PHE A 207 8.72 19.89 -9.30
N LEU A 208 9.12 18.85 -9.99
CA LEU A 208 8.40 17.61 -10.14
C LEU A 208 8.76 16.71 -8.96
N LEU A 209 7.83 15.91 -8.52
CA LEU A 209 8.00 15.03 -7.36
C LEU A 209 7.81 13.57 -7.74
N SER A 210 8.71 12.71 -7.32
CA SER A 210 8.48 11.26 -7.34
C SER A 210 8.69 10.69 -5.95
N VAL A 211 7.76 9.84 -5.49
CA VAL A 211 7.77 9.28 -4.13
C VAL A 211 7.62 7.77 -4.19
N GLY A 212 8.55 7.04 -3.61
CA GLY A 212 8.47 5.59 -3.55
C GLY A 212 9.79 4.91 -3.20
N ARG A 213 9.75 3.62 -2.95
CA ARG A 213 10.96 2.83 -2.71
C ARG A 213 11.84 2.82 -3.97
N LEU A 214 13.13 3.00 -3.82
CA LEU A 214 14.09 2.93 -4.93
C LEU A 214 14.36 1.46 -5.29
N THR A 215 13.45 0.87 -6.05
CA THR A 215 13.45 -0.55 -6.43
C THR A 215 13.03 -0.71 -7.89
N LYS A 216 13.33 -1.86 -8.48
CA LYS A 216 12.92 -2.22 -9.84
C LYS A 216 11.41 -1.98 -10.10
N GLN A 217 10.55 -2.22 -9.10
CA GLN A 217 9.12 -1.98 -9.21
C GLN A 217 8.79 -0.55 -9.61
N LYS A 218 9.47 0.44 -9.04
CA LYS A 218 9.21 1.87 -9.24
C LYS A 218 9.81 2.44 -10.51
N ASN A 219 10.72 1.68 -11.16
CA ASN A 219 11.24 1.95 -12.50
C ASN A 219 11.84 3.36 -12.67
N TYR A 220 12.65 3.77 -11.69
CA TYR A 220 13.30 5.09 -11.74
C TYR A 220 14.25 5.24 -12.92
N SER A 221 14.83 4.15 -13.42
CA SER A 221 15.67 4.19 -14.62
C SER A 221 14.92 4.77 -15.81
N TYR A 222 13.71 4.28 -16.07
CA TYR A 222 12.83 4.80 -17.11
C TYR A 222 12.46 6.28 -16.86
N LEU A 223 12.10 6.61 -15.59
CA LEU A 223 11.76 8.00 -15.23
C LEU A 223 12.90 8.96 -15.62
N LEU A 224 14.15 8.62 -15.30
CA LEU A 224 15.31 9.47 -15.58
C LEU A 224 15.55 9.63 -17.09
N ASP A 225 15.43 8.54 -17.87
CA ASP A 225 15.56 8.59 -19.32
C ASP A 225 14.53 9.50 -19.99
N GLU A 226 13.30 9.45 -19.52
CA GLU A 226 12.20 10.22 -20.09
C GLU A 226 12.19 11.70 -19.68
N ILE A 227 12.53 11.98 -18.39
CA ILE A 227 12.37 13.32 -17.84
C ILE A 227 13.55 14.25 -18.17
N GLN A 228 14.76 13.70 -18.46
CA GLN A 228 15.94 14.51 -18.69
C GLN A 228 15.76 15.56 -19.80
N ASN A 229 15.10 15.18 -20.90
CA ASN A 229 14.87 16.08 -22.02
C ASN A 229 13.91 17.24 -21.64
N PHE A 230 12.87 16.93 -20.85
CA PHE A 230 11.99 17.96 -20.32
C PHE A 230 12.75 18.95 -19.43
N LEU A 231 13.57 18.44 -18.51
CA LEU A 231 14.38 19.30 -17.63
C LEU A 231 15.41 20.14 -18.42
N LYS A 232 16.05 19.59 -19.46
CA LYS A 232 16.96 20.35 -20.34
C LYS A 232 16.26 21.48 -21.07
N SER A 233 15.03 21.28 -21.52
CA SER A 233 14.25 22.28 -22.25
C SER A 233 13.53 23.27 -21.33
N ASN A 234 13.41 22.99 -20.03
CA ASN A 234 12.65 23.79 -19.06
C ASN A 234 13.49 24.06 -17.81
N ASN A 235 14.24 25.16 -17.84
CA ASN A 235 15.16 25.52 -16.76
C ASN A 235 14.47 25.87 -15.43
N ASP A 236 13.17 26.11 -15.46
CA ASP A 236 12.36 26.46 -14.27
C ASP A 236 11.98 25.25 -13.42
N TYR A 237 12.24 24.02 -13.90
CA TYR A 237 11.85 22.80 -13.22
C TYR A 237 13.03 21.94 -12.82
N ASP A 238 12.97 21.37 -11.62
CA ASP A 238 13.84 20.30 -11.14
C ASP A 238 13.04 19.06 -10.79
N LEU A 239 13.69 17.94 -10.50
CA LEU A 239 13.06 16.71 -10.03
C LEU A 239 13.53 16.39 -8.60
N ILE A 240 12.59 16.20 -7.69
CA ILE A 240 12.86 15.71 -6.33
C ILE A 240 12.33 14.27 -6.20
N ILE A 241 13.17 13.38 -5.69
CA ILE A 241 12.85 11.99 -5.43
C ILE A 241 12.88 11.74 -3.93
N LEU A 242 11.75 11.33 -3.35
CA LEU A 242 11.62 10.91 -1.95
C LEU A 242 11.55 9.40 -1.87
N GLY A 243 12.52 8.80 -1.23
CA GLY A 243 12.56 7.36 -1.01
C GLY A 243 13.96 6.82 -0.84
N ASP A 244 14.02 5.55 -0.49
CA ASP A 244 15.25 4.78 -0.37
C ASP A 244 15.01 3.34 -0.83
N GLY A 245 16.07 2.61 -1.14
CA GLY A 245 15.96 1.23 -1.59
C GLY A 245 17.21 0.71 -2.26
N GLU A 246 17.15 -0.54 -2.69
CA GLU A 246 18.27 -1.30 -3.26
C GLU A 246 18.87 -0.69 -4.53
N ASP A 247 18.07 0.03 -5.33
CA ASP A 247 18.51 0.66 -6.58
C ASP A 247 19.13 2.06 -6.38
N ARG A 248 19.29 2.54 -5.13
CA ARG A 248 19.74 3.93 -4.86
C ARG A 248 21.04 4.28 -5.56
N GLU A 249 22.05 3.44 -5.43
CA GLU A 249 23.37 3.73 -6.01
C GLU A 249 23.35 3.66 -7.55
N MET A 250 22.59 2.74 -8.12
CA MET A 250 22.36 2.67 -9.56
C MET A 250 21.67 3.95 -10.09
N ILE A 251 20.67 4.45 -9.36
CA ILE A 251 19.94 5.68 -9.72
C ILE A 251 20.87 6.89 -9.64
N LYS A 252 21.68 7.03 -8.57
CA LYS A 252 22.68 8.10 -8.44
C LYS A 252 23.70 8.08 -9.59
N LYS A 253 24.25 6.89 -9.91
CA LYS A 253 25.16 6.73 -11.06
C LYS A 253 24.50 7.22 -12.34
N LYS A 254 23.26 6.81 -12.60
CA LYS A 254 22.53 7.22 -13.80
C LYS A 254 22.30 8.73 -13.85
N ILE A 255 21.98 9.38 -12.74
CA ILE A 255 21.85 10.86 -12.67
C ILE A 255 23.17 11.53 -13.08
N LYS A 256 24.30 11.02 -12.58
CA LYS A 256 25.63 11.51 -12.93
C LYS A 256 25.94 11.30 -14.41
N ASP A 257 25.68 10.11 -14.95
CA ASP A 257 25.92 9.77 -16.36
C ASP A 257 25.08 10.67 -17.32
N LEU A 258 23.90 11.12 -16.87
CA LEU A 258 23.04 12.06 -17.60
C LEU A 258 23.44 13.54 -17.42
N ASN A 259 24.45 13.86 -16.60
CA ASN A 259 24.86 15.22 -16.20
C ASN A 259 23.71 16.03 -15.57
N MET A 260 22.93 15.40 -14.66
CA MET A 260 21.74 15.99 -14.04
C MET A 260 21.86 16.19 -12.51
N ASN A 261 23.09 16.18 -11.93
CA ASN A 261 23.30 16.27 -10.48
C ASN A 261 22.70 17.55 -9.87
N ASP A 262 22.70 18.64 -10.60
CA ASP A 262 22.20 19.95 -10.13
C ASP A 262 20.70 20.16 -10.43
N ARG A 263 20.02 19.13 -10.98
CA ARG A 263 18.63 19.21 -11.44
C ARG A 263 17.75 18.09 -10.85
N ILE A 264 18.36 17.01 -10.32
CA ILE A 264 17.67 15.84 -9.81
C ILE A 264 18.20 15.50 -8.43
N TYR A 265 17.35 15.58 -7.40
CA TYR A 265 17.73 15.44 -5.99
C TYR A 265 17.07 14.23 -5.35
N ILE A 266 17.87 13.33 -4.76
CA ILE A 266 17.37 12.19 -3.98
C ILE A 266 17.48 12.53 -2.49
N LEU A 267 16.35 12.86 -1.86
CA LEU A 267 16.30 13.31 -0.46
C LEU A 267 16.16 12.18 0.57
N GLY A 268 16.19 10.91 0.11
CA GLY A 268 15.97 9.78 0.99
C GLY A 268 14.52 9.62 1.44
N HIS A 269 14.31 8.72 2.40
CA HIS A 269 12.97 8.50 2.96
C HIS A 269 12.53 9.70 3.80
N LYS A 270 11.29 10.16 3.58
CA LYS A 270 10.64 11.21 4.37
C LYS A 270 9.34 10.67 4.99
N ASN A 271 9.19 10.88 6.28
CA ASN A 271 7.99 10.46 7.02
C ASN A 271 6.77 11.28 6.62
N ASN A 272 6.97 12.53 6.25
CA ASN A 272 5.94 13.45 5.78
C ASN A 272 6.14 13.82 4.30
N PRO A 273 5.51 13.14 3.36
CA PRO A 273 5.55 13.52 1.95
C PRO A 273 4.59 14.67 1.60
N TYR A 274 3.59 14.96 2.44
CA TYR A 274 2.54 15.94 2.14
C TYR A 274 3.10 17.36 1.98
N SER A 275 4.05 17.77 2.81
CA SER A 275 4.68 19.10 2.71
C SER A 275 5.42 19.27 1.37
N TYR A 276 6.00 18.20 0.83
CA TYR A 276 6.58 18.20 -0.52
C TYR A 276 5.50 18.23 -1.59
N MET A 277 4.42 17.44 -1.43
CA MET A 277 3.35 17.34 -2.41
C MET A 277 2.60 18.65 -2.62
N ILE A 278 2.36 19.43 -1.57
CA ILE A 278 1.66 20.73 -1.71
C ILE A 278 2.52 21.81 -2.40
N ASN A 279 3.85 21.68 -2.36
CA ASN A 279 4.80 22.59 -2.98
C ASN A 279 5.24 22.15 -4.39
N ALA A 280 4.98 20.90 -4.78
CA ALA A 280 5.34 20.35 -6.07
C ALA A 280 4.39 20.82 -7.18
N SER A 281 4.87 20.83 -8.43
CA SER A 281 4.06 21.11 -9.61
C SER A 281 3.27 19.88 -10.08
N ALA A 282 3.87 18.70 -10.01
CA ALA A 282 3.24 17.44 -10.35
C ALA A 282 3.91 16.26 -9.65
N LEU A 283 3.14 15.19 -9.41
CA LEU A 283 3.67 13.87 -9.06
C LEU A 283 3.92 13.06 -10.33
N ILE A 284 5.05 12.37 -10.40
CA ILE A 284 5.33 11.38 -11.45
C ILE A 284 5.54 10.00 -10.81
N LEU A 285 4.76 9.01 -11.28
CA LEU A 285 4.86 7.63 -10.89
C LEU A 285 5.14 6.76 -12.12
N SER A 286 6.33 6.15 -12.20
CA SER A 286 6.80 5.34 -13.34
C SER A 286 6.73 3.83 -13.10
N SER A 287 5.99 3.39 -12.11
CA SER A 287 5.95 2.01 -11.63
C SER A 287 5.60 0.99 -12.72
N LEU A 288 6.21 -0.18 -12.68
CA LEU A 288 5.88 -1.33 -13.53
C LEU A 288 4.59 -2.03 -13.07
N TRP A 289 4.28 -1.99 -11.78
CA TRP A 289 3.04 -2.48 -11.19
C TRP A 289 2.76 -1.78 -9.86
N GLU A 290 1.50 -1.58 -9.57
CA GLU A 290 0.98 -1.07 -8.31
C GLU A 290 -0.23 -1.88 -7.85
N GLU A 291 -0.59 -1.77 -6.58
CA GLU A 291 -1.87 -2.26 -6.08
C GLU A 291 -2.90 -1.14 -6.16
N VAL A 292 -2.82 -0.18 -5.24
CA VAL A 292 -3.61 1.07 -5.30
C VAL A 292 -2.74 2.24 -5.74
N GLY A 293 -1.44 2.20 -5.38
CA GLY A 293 -0.55 3.35 -5.54
C GLY A 293 -0.83 4.40 -4.46
N PHE A 294 -0.50 4.11 -3.20
CA PHE A 294 -0.80 5.01 -2.07
C PHE A 294 -0.39 6.45 -2.32
N VAL A 295 0.77 6.63 -2.95
CA VAL A 295 1.31 7.96 -3.25
C VAL A 295 0.42 8.78 -4.20
N ILE A 296 -0.28 8.16 -5.14
CA ILE A 296 -1.22 8.91 -6.02
C ILE A 296 -2.46 9.36 -5.25
N VAL A 297 -2.91 8.58 -4.28
CA VAL A 297 -4.02 8.95 -3.40
C VAL A 297 -3.62 10.13 -2.49
N GLU A 298 -2.40 10.08 -1.94
CA GLU A 298 -1.82 11.15 -1.11
C GLU A 298 -1.59 12.44 -1.93
N ALA A 299 -1.12 12.33 -3.16
CA ALA A 299 -0.95 13.45 -4.09
C ALA A 299 -2.29 14.09 -4.47
N ALA A 300 -3.30 13.28 -4.75
CA ALA A 300 -4.64 13.76 -5.04
C ALA A 300 -5.27 14.53 -3.87
N LEU A 301 -5.04 14.08 -2.62
CA LEU A 301 -5.45 14.81 -1.42
C LEU A 301 -4.77 16.18 -1.34
N SER A 302 -3.48 16.24 -1.72
CA SER A 302 -2.67 17.47 -1.76
C SER A 302 -2.99 18.38 -2.95
N ASN A 303 -4.03 18.07 -3.76
CA ASN A 303 -4.40 18.79 -4.97
C ASN A 303 -3.29 18.85 -6.02
N LEU A 304 -2.38 17.87 -6.02
CA LEU A 304 -1.25 17.78 -6.93
C LEU A 304 -1.65 17.11 -8.24
N LEU A 305 -1.14 17.62 -9.37
CA LEU A 305 -1.33 16.99 -10.67
C LEU A 305 -0.56 15.67 -10.73
N ILE A 306 -1.14 14.65 -11.35
CA ILE A 306 -0.59 13.29 -11.35
C ILE A 306 -0.31 12.85 -12.78
N PHE A 307 0.94 12.44 -13.02
CA PHE A 307 1.38 11.68 -14.18
C PHE A 307 1.76 10.28 -13.70
N SER A 308 1.08 9.27 -14.17
CA SER A 308 1.32 7.88 -13.74
C SER A 308 1.48 6.95 -14.93
N SER A 309 2.34 5.95 -14.75
CA SER A 309 2.35 4.82 -15.66
C SER A 309 0.98 4.15 -15.69
N ASN A 310 0.59 3.65 -16.86
CA ASN A 310 -0.61 2.83 -17.06
C ASN A 310 -0.33 1.37 -16.64
N CYS A 311 0.25 1.20 -15.46
CA CYS A 311 0.57 -0.13 -14.95
C CYS A 311 -0.69 -0.85 -14.46
N PRO A 312 -0.66 -2.21 -14.37
CA PRO A 312 -1.79 -2.98 -13.89
C PRO A 312 -2.27 -2.57 -12.50
N ASN A 313 -3.57 -2.69 -12.28
CA ASN A 313 -4.33 -2.39 -11.08
C ASN A 313 -4.54 -0.89 -10.82
N GLY A 314 -4.28 -0.41 -9.61
CA GLY A 314 -4.73 0.84 -9.01
C GLY A 314 -4.59 2.15 -9.81
N PRO A 315 -3.45 2.49 -10.43
CA PRO A 315 -3.30 3.80 -11.07
C PRO A 315 -4.33 4.10 -12.15
N LYS A 316 -4.59 3.14 -13.04
CA LYS A 316 -5.58 3.26 -14.11
C LYS A 316 -7.00 3.43 -13.55
N GLU A 317 -7.37 2.62 -12.54
CA GLU A 317 -8.66 2.70 -11.87
C GLU A 317 -8.81 4.03 -11.12
N PHE A 318 -7.79 4.42 -10.32
CA PHE A 318 -7.82 5.67 -9.55
C PHE A 318 -7.91 6.91 -10.44
N LEU A 319 -7.17 6.94 -11.54
CA LEU A 319 -7.16 8.05 -12.48
C LEU A 319 -8.30 7.98 -13.52
N GLU A 320 -9.24 7.04 -13.39
CA GLU A 320 -10.40 6.89 -14.27
C GLU A 320 -10.03 6.93 -15.76
N ASN A 321 -9.07 6.09 -16.16
CA ASN A 321 -8.53 6.03 -17.52
C ASN A 321 -8.01 7.39 -18.06
N GLY A 322 -7.43 8.23 -17.20
CA GLY A 322 -6.85 9.52 -17.56
C GLY A 322 -7.75 10.73 -17.29
N ARG A 323 -8.97 10.55 -16.79
CA ARG A 323 -9.86 11.66 -16.42
C ARG A 323 -9.35 12.44 -15.21
N ALA A 324 -8.73 11.75 -14.24
CA ALA A 324 -8.24 12.31 -12.98
C ALA A 324 -6.71 12.54 -12.95
N GLY A 325 -6.04 12.46 -14.09
CA GLY A 325 -4.59 12.64 -14.23
C GLY A 325 -4.14 12.26 -15.62
N PHE A 326 -2.85 12.08 -15.82
CA PHE A 326 -2.27 11.64 -17.09
C PHE A 326 -1.72 10.23 -16.95
N LEU A 327 -1.96 9.40 -17.95
CA LEU A 327 -1.47 8.01 -18.00
C LEU A 327 -0.50 7.88 -19.18
N PHE A 328 0.64 7.22 -18.95
CA PHE A 328 1.62 6.89 -19.97
C PHE A 328 2.02 5.42 -19.91
N ASN A 329 2.41 4.86 -21.04
CA ASN A 329 2.81 3.47 -21.16
C ASN A 329 4.33 3.34 -21.05
N THR A 330 4.85 2.70 -20.01
CA THR A 330 6.30 2.52 -19.79
C THR A 330 6.98 1.58 -20.80
N ASN A 331 6.22 0.85 -21.61
CA ASN A 331 6.75 0.04 -22.70
C ASN A 331 6.94 0.87 -24.00
N GLU A 332 6.46 2.10 -24.04
CA GLU A 332 6.58 3.00 -25.17
C GLU A 332 7.67 4.04 -24.89
N LYS A 333 8.54 4.24 -25.86
CA LYS A 333 9.58 5.28 -25.80
C LYS A 333 8.94 6.66 -25.90
N ASN A 334 9.46 7.62 -25.14
CA ASN A 334 8.96 8.99 -25.06
C ASN A 334 7.52 9.15 -24.55
N ALA A 335 6.91 8.11 -23.95
CA ALA A 335 5.52 8.19 -23.50
C ALA A 335 5.32 9.22 -22.38
N LEU A 336 6.17 9.23 -21.35
CA LEU A 336 6.15 10.27 -20.32
C LEU A 336 6.53 11.63 -20.90
N LYS A 337 7.57 11.69 -21.76
CA LYS A 337 8.00 12.92 -22.43
C LYS A 337 6.84 13.59 -23.17
N ASN A 338 6.01 12.83 -23.90
CA ASN A 338 4.87 13.35 -24.65
C ASN A 338 3.74 13.85 -23.73
N GLU A 339 3.58 13.27 -22.55
CA GLU A 339 2.54 13.68 -21.60
C GLU A 339 2.96 14.86 -20.72
N ILE A 340 4.23 14.95 -20.30
CA ILE A 340 4.68 15.91 -19.28
C ILE A 340 4.55 17.37 -19.73
N HIS A 341 4.58 17.66 -21.02
CA HIS A 341 4.37 19.00 -21.55
C HIS A 341 2.97 19.57 -21.21
N LYS A 342 2.00 18.70 -20.95
CA LYS A 342 0.65 19.09 -20.52
C LYS A 342 0.60 19.66 -19.09
N ILE A 343 1.72 19.71 -18.38
CA ILE A 343 1.80 20.33 -17.04
C ILE A 343 1.41 21.81 -17.07
N SER A 344 1.69 22.50 -18.17
CA SER A 344 1.41 23.94 -18.35
C SER A 344 -0.03 24.24 -18.80
N SER A 345 -0.82 23.21 -19.15
CA SER A 345 -2.22 23.39 -19.53
C SER A 345 -3.15 23.55 -18.33
N ASP A 346 -4.39 23.98 -18.58
CA ASP A 346 -5.42 23.98 -17.51
C ASP A 346 -5.78 22.55 -17.12
N ASN A 347 -5.35 22.16 -15.93
CA ASN A 347 -5.55 20.84 -15.36
C ASN A 347 -6.52 20.83 -14.18
N PHE A 348 -7.29 21.91 -13.99
CA PHE A 348 -8.18 22.07 -12.83
C PHE A 348 -9.19 20.93 -12.72
N LYS A 349 -9.85 20.55 -13.80
CA LYS A 349 -10.81 19.44 -13.83
C LYS A 349 -10.19 18.11 -13.39
N LYS A 350 -8.97 17.80 -13.87
CA LYS A 350 -8.25 16.56 -13.50
C LYS A 350 -7.98 16.51 -12.00
N LYS A 351 -7.51 17.60 -11.40
CA LYS A 351 -7.26 17.70 -9.97
C LYS A 351 -8.53 17.53 -9.14
N ILE A 352 -9.67 18.09 -9.56
CA ILE A 352 -10.97 17.90 -8.89
C ILE A 352 -11.37 16.42 -8.90
N PHE A 353 -11.29 15.75 -10.06
CA PHE A 353 -11.62 14.32 -10.13
C PHE A 353 -10.70 13.46 -9.29
N ALA A 354 -9.39 13.72 -9.30
CA ALA A 354 -8.43 13.03 -8.45
C ALA A 354 -8.78 13.20 -6.95
N LYS A 355 -9.07 14.46 -6.55
CA LYS A 355 -9.46 14.77 -5.17
C LYS A 355 -10.77 14.09 -4.76
N LYS A 356 -11.75 14.01 -5.64
CA LYS A 356 -12.99 13.26 -5.41
C LYS A 356 -12.69 11.77 -5.21
N ASN A 357 -11.82 11.19 -6.04
CA ASN A 357 -11.46 9.78 -5.96
C ASN A 357 -10.70 9.43 -4.68
N CYS A 358 -9.82 10.32 -4.19
CA CYS A 358 -9.06 10.05 -2.98
C CYS A 358 -9.94 9.91 -1.73
N LEU A 359 -11.14 10.50 -1.70
CA LEU A 359 -12.07 10.39 -0.57
C LEU A 359 -12.55 8.95 -0.32
N LYS A 360 -12.50 8.09 -1.34
CA LYS A 360 -12.81 6.66 -1.20
C LYS A 360 -11.82 5.96 -0.25
N TYR A 361 -10.61 6.49 -0.11
CA TYR A 361 -9.49 5.91 0.65
C TYR A 361 -9.29 6.53 2.04
N THR A 362 -10.27 7.29 2.53
CA THR A 362 -10.23 7.83 3.90
C THR A 362 -10.51 6.74 4.94
N LYS A 363 -9.92 6.87 6.13
CA LYS A 363 -10.20 5.97 7.28
C LYS A 363 -11.69 5.82 7.56
N LEU A 364 -12.47 6.91 7.46
CA LEU A 364 -13.92 6.86 7.69
C LEU A 364 -14.65 6.05 6.61
N ARG A 365 -14.30 6.24 5.34
CA ARG A 365 -14.92 5.49 4.24
C ARG A 365 -14.58 4.02 4.32
N HIS A 366 -13.30 3.70 4.58
CA HIS A 366 -12.86 2.33 4.83
C HIS A 366 -13.69 1.67 5.95
N PHE A 367 -13.81 2.34 7.10
CA PHE A 367 -14.61 1.83 8.23
C PHE A 367 -16.07 1.56 7.83
N ARG A 368 -16.72 2.50 7.12
CA ARG A 368 -18.13 2.33 6.69
C ARG A 368 -18.30 1.12 5.77
N VAL A 369 -17.45 1.00 4.75
CA VAL A 369 -17.50 -0.13 3.81
C VAL A 369 -17.20 -1.45 4.54
N PHE A 370 -16.17 -1.46 5.39
CA PHE A 370 -15.83 -2.68 6.11
C PHE A 370 -16.93 -3.10 7.09
N SER A 371 -17.51 -2.16 7.82
CA SER A 371 -18.63 -2.44 8.73
C SER A 371 -19.82 -3.03 8.00
N SER A 372 -20.15 -2.55 6.79
CA SER A 372 -21.24 -3.14 5.99
C SER A 372 -20.93 -4.58 5.54
N ILE A 373 -19.65 -4.92 5.30
CA ILE A 373 -19.25 -6.30 4.99
C ILE A 373 -19.42 -7.22 6.21
N LEU A 374 -19.21 -6.70 7.42
CA LEU A 374 -19.31 -7.48 8.66
C LEU A 374 -20.75 -7.79 9.09
N THR A 375 -21.71 -6.98 8.65
CA THR A 375 -23.14 -7.09 9.02
C THR A 375 -23.96 -8.00 8.08
N VAL A 376 -23.38 -8.42 6.97
CA VAL A 376 -23.96 -9.41 6.04
C VAL A 376 -23.62 -10.83 6.48
#